data_34d53c72d9c2c49db7f84aa056fbd656
#
_entry.id   34d53c72d9c2c49db7f84aa056fbd656
#
_cell.length_a   1.000
_cell.length_b   1.000
_cell.length_c   1.000
_cell.angle_alpha   90.00
_cell.angle_beta   90.00
_cell.angle_gamma   90.00
#
_symmetry.space_group_name_H-M   'P 1'
#
loop_
_entity.id
_entity.type
_entity.pdbx_description
1 polymer ?
#
loop_
_entity_poly.entity_id
_entity_poly.type
_entity_poly.pdbx_seq_one_letter_code
_entity_poly.pdbx_strand_id
1 'polypeptide(L)'
;KEPLYQTSGQYSKMVEIISKRYVALTETENAKLSRLLAPDYLRSVLRKPDDNLKIEYCSRTENAYMVLTVIPVEWHANGTVAVVMQVVQDIGQKVELENMANTDGLTGLFNERYFSRVLNICEAKKLPFVLYYLDLDRFKPINDTYGHAIGDRLLKEISARLLRCIRSRDYAFRIGGDEFALIVSADMDEEQRSRMAERIQ
;
A
#
# COMPACT_ATOMS: atom_id res chain seq x y z
N LYS A 1 6.83 15.74 23.18
CA LYS A 1 5.95 14.59 22.87
C LYS A 1 6.05 13.66 24.06
N GLU A 2 4.97 13.50 24.82
CA GLU A 2 4.91 12.60 25.97
C GLU A 2 5.07 11.15 25.50
N PRO A 3 5.84 10.32 26.24
CA PRO A 3 5.97 8.92 25.92
C PRO A 3 4.63 8.22 26.08
N LEU A 4 4.26 7.42 25.09
CA LEU A 4 3.11 6.54 25.12
C LEU A 4 3.21 5.62 26.35
N TYR A 5 2.20 5.71 27.21
CA TYR A 5 2.09 5.12 28.54
C TYR A 5 2.52 3.66 28.64
N GLN A 6 3.35 3.35 29.64
CA GLN A 6 3.43 2.02 30.21
C GLN A 6 2.13 1.73 30.97
N THR A 7 1.28 0.91 30.42
CA THR A 7 0.19 0.29 31.16
C THR A 7 0.51 -1.20 31.35
N SER A 8 0.91 -1.59 32.55
CA SER A 8 0.88 -3.00 32.96
C SER A 8 -0.57 -3.37 33.29
N GLY A 9 -1.12 -4.36 32.62
CA GLY A 9 -2.48 -4.82 32.86
C GLY A 9 -2.80 -6.10 32.10
N GLN A 10 -3.97 -6.70 32.36
CA GLN A 10 -4.41 -7.85 31.60
C GLN A 10 -4.48 -7.52 30.11
N TYR A 11 -3.90 -8.36 29.28
CA TYR A 11 -3.77 -8.17 27.83
C TYR A 11 -5.12 -7.84 27.15
N SER A 12 -6.23 -8.46 27.56
CA SER A 12 -7.58 -8.19 27.08
C SER A 12 -8.01 -6.72 27.27
N LYS A 13 -7.63 -6.11 28.40
CA LYS A 13 -7.93 -4.72 28.73
C LYS A 13 -7.09 -3.76 27.89
N MET A 14 -5.87 -4.15 27.55
CA MET A 14 -4.97 -3.39 26.70
C MET A 14 -5.42 -3.42 25.24
N VAL A 15 -5.87 -4.56 24.71
CA VAL A 15 -6.47 -4.68 23.39
C VAL A 15 -7.73 -3.80 23.27
N GLU A 16 -8.56 -3.74 24.31
CA GLU A 16 -9.73 -2.88 24.35
C GLU A 16 -9.36 -1.39 24.31
N ILE A 17 -8.33 -0.97 25.06
CA ILE A 17 -7.84 0.41 25.07
C ILE A 17 -7.27 0.78 23.70
N ILE A 18 -6.50 -0.12 23.09
CA ILE A 18 -5.92 0.09 21.75
C ILE A 18 -7.03 0.17 20.70
N SER A 19 -8.01 -0.75 20.74
CA SER A 19 -9.15 -0.73 19.83
C SER A 19 -9.99 0.55 19.95
N LYS A 20 -10.13 1.11 21.16
CA LYS A 20 -10.83 2.38 21.36
C LYS A 20 -10.02 3.60 20.96
N ARG A 21 -8.72 3.57 21.14
CA ARG A 21 -7.82 4.71 20.89
C ARG A 21 -7.31 4.76 19.45
N TYR A 22 -7.09 3.60 18.86
CA TYR A 22 -6.55 3.44 17.50
C TYR A 22 -7.58 2.76 16.60
N VAL A 23 -8.72 3.41 16.39
CA VAL A 23 -9.75 2.92 15.49
C VAL A 23 -9.24 3.03 14.05
N ALA A 24 -9.12 1.92 13.36
CA ALA A 24 -8.82 1.89 11.94
C ALA A 24 -9.96 2.50 11.11
N LEU A 25 -9.67 2.93 9.87
CA LEU A 25 -10.61 3.65 9.02
C LEU A 25 -11.87 2.86 8.69
N THR A 26 -11.77 1.53 8.61
CA THR A 26 -12.88 0.65 8.25
C THR A 26 -13.15 -0.42 9.32
N GLU A 27 -14.39 -0.92 9.37
CA GLU A 27 -14.75 -2.05 10.23
C GLU A 27 -13.93 -3.31 9.90
N THR A 28 -13.63 -3.53 8.61
CA THR A 28 -12.82 -4.64 8.13
C THR A 28 -11.39 -4.58 8.65
N GLU A 29 -10.79 -3.38 8.67
CA GLU A 29 -9.44 -3.17 9.22
C GLU A 29 -9.41 -3.36 10.73
N ASN A 30 -10.46 -2.90 11.45
CA ASN A 30 -10.60 -3.12 12.87
C ASN A 30 -10.73 -4.61 13.21
N ALA A 31 -11.52 -5.37 12.46
CA ALA A 31 -11.66 -6.81 12.62
C ALA A 31 -10.32 -7.53 12.37
N LYS A 32 -9.57 -7.10 11.33
CA LYS A 32 -8.23 -7.61 11.03
C LYS A 32 -7.25 -7.30 12.16
N LEU A 33 -7.23 -6.08 12.66
CA LEU A 33 -6.36 -5.66 13.76
C LEU A 33 -6.65 -6.46 15.03
N SER A 34 -7.92 -6.61 15.40
CA SER A 34 -8.36 -7.38 16.55
C SER A 34 -7.95 -8.86 16.47
N ARG A 35 -8.06 -9.45 15.27
CA ARG A 35 -7.63 -10.84 15.03
C ARG A 35 -6.11 -11.00 15.15
N LEU A 36 -5.33 -10.06 14.58
CA LEU A 36 -3.87 -10.11 14.65
C LEU A 36 -3.33 -9.87 16.06
N LEU A 37 -4.08 -9.16 16.90
CA LEU A 37 -3.75 -8.92 18.31
C LEU A 37 -4.34 -9.96 19.26
N ALA A 38 -5.07 -10.96 18.77
CA ALA A 38 -5.59 -12.02 19.62
C ALA A 38 -4.44 -12.80 20.30
N PRO A 39 -4.54 -13.15 21.60
CA PRO A 39 -3.47 -13.83 22.34
C PRO A 39 -2.97 -15.11 21.67
N ASP A 40 -3.89 -15.92 21.14
CA ASP A 40 -3.54 -17.18 20.49
C ASP A 40 -2.79 -16.95 19.16
N TYR A 41 -3.15 -15.91 18.41
CA TYR A 41 -2.42 -15.55 17.22
C TYR A 41 -1.01 -15.04 17.56
N LEU A 42 -0.86 -14.18 18.58
CA LEU A 42 0.45 -13.69 19.00
C LEU A 42 1.35 -14.86 19.48
N ARG A 43 0.82 -15.82 20.24
CA ARG A 43 1.57 -17.03 20.64
C ARG A 43 1.97 -17.88 19.44
N SER A 44 1.21 -17.85 18.35
CA SER A 44 1.53 -18.61 17.16
C SER A 44 2.65 -18.00 16.32
N VAL A 45 2.81 -16.68 16.34
CA VAL A 45 3.78 -15.93 15.52
C VAL A 45 5.02 -15.49 16.28
N LEU A 46 4.90 -15.21 17.58
CA LEU A 46 6.00 -14.82 18.46
C LEU A 46 6.55 -16.05 19.16
N ARG A 47 7.50 -16.75 18.55
CA ARG A 47 8.07 -18.02 19.03
C ARG A 47 9.49 -17.90 19.57
N LYS A 48 10.17 -16.81 19.23
CA LYS A 48 11.58 -16.53 19.59
C LYS A 48 11.71 -15.09 20.06
N PRO A 49 12.75 -14.77 20.86
CA PRO A 49 12.99 -13.42 21.36
C PRO A 49 13.11 -12.36 20.25
N ASP A 50 13.65 -12.72 19.08
CA ASP A 50 13.84 -11.80 17.95
C ASP A 50 12.62 -11.68 17.05
N ASP A 51 11.55 -12.44 17.30
CA ASP A 51 10.32 -12.33 16.53
C ASP A 51 9.63 -11.01 16.82
N ASN A 52 8.97 -10.46 15.81
CA ASN A 52 8.11 -9.30 15.97
C ASN A 52 6.93 -9.37 15.00
N LEU A 53 5.83 -8.74 15.38
CA LEU A 53 4.67 -8.57 14.51
C LEU A 53 4.50 -7.08 14.22
N LYS A 54 4.53 -6.70 12.94
CA LYS A 54 4.27 -5.33 12.49
C LYS A 54 2.94 -5.28 11.74
N ILE A 55 2.11 -4.33 12.13
CA ILE A 55 0.79 -4.10 11.55
C ILE A 55 0.71 -2.63 11.15
N GLU A 56 0.57 -2.37 9.86
CA GLU A 56 0.34 -1.02 9.33
C GLU A 56 -1.17 -0.80 9.21
N TYR A 57 -1.63 0.38 9.61
CA TYR A 57 -3.04 0.78 9.55
C TYR A 57 -3.19 2.29 9.48
N CYS A 58 -4.36 2.75 9.01
CA CYS A 58 -4.73 4.16 9.08
C CYS A 58 -5.53 4.42 10.36
N SER A 59 -5.08 5.35 11.19
CA SER A 59 -5.79 5.76 12.40
C SER A 59 -6.88 6.76 12.05
N ARG A 60 -8.13 6.45 12.42
CA ARG A 60 -9.26 7.36 12.25
C ARG A 60 -9.22 8.53 13.23
N THR A 61 -8.73 8.28 14.44
CA THR A 61 -8.66 9.30 15.51
C THR A 61 -7.57 10.32 15.26
N GLU A 62 -6.45 9.90 14.70
CA GLU A 62 -5.29 10.76 14.44
C GLU A 62 -5.19 11.17 12.97
N ASN A 63 -6.03 10.58 12.09
CA ASN A 63 -5.98 10.75 10.64
C ASN A 63 -4.56 10.57 10.08
N ALA A 64 -3.87 9.55 10.56
CA ALA A 64 -2.47 9.30 10.29
C ALA A 64 -2.19 7.85 9.94
N TYR A 65 -1.14 7.63 9.17
CA TYR A 65 -0.60 6.29 8.89
C TYR A 65 0.24 5.84 10.08
N MET A 66 -0.12 4.69 10.65
CA MET A 66 0.48 4.18 11.87
C MET A 66 1.06 2.78 11.64
N VAL A 67 2.13 2.46 12.35
CA VAL A 67 2.62 1.10 12.50
C VAL A 67 2.57 0.69 13.97
N LEU A 68 1.93 -0.44 14.25
CA LEU A 68 1.96 -1.11 15.53
C LEU A 68 2.98 -2.26 15.46
N THR A 69 3.99 -2.21 16.31
CA THR A 69 4.98 -3.29 16.46
C THR A 69 4.74 -3.99 17.79
N VAL A 70 4.56 -5.31 17.78
CA VAL A 70 4.42 -6.16 18.95
C VAL A 70 5.70 -6.98 19.09
N ILE A 71 6.34 -6.88 20.25
CA ILE A 71 7.63 -7.50 20.55
C ILE A 71 7.48 -8.34 21.81
N PRO A 72 7.94 -9.63 21.83
CA PRO A 72 7.95 -10.44 23.04
C PRO A 72 8.99 -9.91 24.04
N VAL A 73 8.61 -9.84 25.32
CA VAL A 73 9.49 -9.33 26.39
C VAL A 73 9.78 -10.45 27.41
N GLU A 74 8.77 -11.23 27.78
CA GLU A 74 8.92 -12.31 28.74
C GLU A 74 8.27 -13.61 28.22
N TRP A 75 8.76 -14.74 28.71
CA TRP A 75 8.35 -16.07 28.29
C TRP A 75 7.93 -16.91 29.49
N HIS A 76 6.90 -17.72 29.32
CA HIS A 76 6.59 -18.79 30.28
C HIS A 76 7.63 -19.90 30.22
N ALA A 77 7.70 -20.68 31.28
CA ALA A 77 8.60 -21.88 31.38
C ALA A 77 8.33 -22.91 30.24
N ASN A 78 7.13 -22.94 29.69
CA ASN A 78 6.76 -23.80 28.57
C ASN A 78 7.16 -23.26 27.17
N GLY A 79 7.90 -22.16 27.13
CA GLY A 79 8.37 -21.54 25.87
C GLY A 79 7.31 -20.70 25.11
N THR A 80 6.15 -20.44 25.72
CA THR A 80 5.16 -19.52 25.13
C THR A 80 5.36 -18.10 25.62
N VAL A 81 5.06 -17.09 24.77
CA VAL A 81 5.17 -15.67 25.15
C VAL A 81 4.21 -15.34 26.29
N ALA A 82 4.75 -14.72 27.35
CA ALA A 82 4.03 -14.30 28.54
C ALA A 82 3.68 -12.81 28.50
N VAL A 83 4.67 -11.97 28.14
CA VAL A 83 4.53 -10.52 28.09
C VAL A 83 4.99 -10.02 26.74
N VAL A 84 4.22 -9.08 26.17
CA VAL A 84 4.58 -8.36 24.95
C VAL A 84 4.62 -6.87 25.20
N MET A 85 5.55 -6.20 24.52
CA MET A 85 5.58 -4.75 24.41
C MET A 85 4.95 -4.34 23.08
N GLN A 86 4.15 -3.29 23.09
CA GLN A 86 3.56 -2.72 21.89
C GLN A 86 4.09 -1.30 21.68
N VAL A 87 4.62 -1.06 20.48
CA VAL A 87 5.12 0.24 20.05
C VAL A 87 4.28 0.74 18.91
N VAL A 88 3.69 1.92 19.04
CA VAL A 88 2.93 2.58 17.99
C VAL A 88 3.71 3.76 17.48
N GLN A 89 3.90 3.86 16.17
CA GLN A 89 4.61 4.93 15.51
C GLN A 89 3.75 5.57 14.42
N ASP A 90 3.74 6.89 14.35
CA ASP A 90 3.25 7.61 13.18
C ASP A 90 4.30 7.50 12.07
N ILE A 91 3.88 6.97 10.93
CA ILE A 91 4.70 6.82 9.72
C ILE A 91 4.20 7.72 8.58
N GLY A 92 3.32 8.68 8.86
CA GLY A 92 2.71 9.54 7.84
C GLY A 92 3.73 10.24 6.97
N GLN A 93 4.75 10.86 7.57
CA GLN A 93 5.84 11.49 6.81
C GLN A 93 6.60 10.49 5.91
N LYS A 94 6.85 9.29 6.41
CA LYS A 94 7.52 8.25 5.62
C LYS A 94 6.67 7.83 4.43
N VAL A 95 5.37 7.60 4.63
CA VAL A 95 4.42 7.24 3.57
C VAL A 95 4.30 8.37 2.55
N GLU A 96 4.23 9.62 2.99
CA GLU A 96 4.19 10.79 2.12
C GLU A 96 5.46 10.91 1.26
N LEU A 97 6.64 10.76 1.87
CA LEU A 97 7.91 10.75 1.15
C LEU A 97 8.01 9.59 0.16
N GLU A 98 7.55 8.40 0.53
CA GLU A 98 7.50 7.25 -0.36
C GLU A 98 6.52 7.47 -1.52
N ASN A 99 5.36 8.06 -1.27
CA ASN A 99 4.41 8.42 -2.31
C ASN A 99 5.00 9.46 -3.27
N MET A 100 5.59 10.56 -2.76
CA MET A 100 6.26 11.57 -3.58
C MET A 100 7.40 10.98 -4.42
N ALA A 101 8.16 10.03 -3.87
CA ALA A 101 9.26 9.37 -4.57
C ALA A 101 8.80 8.38 -5.65
N ASN A 102 7.58 7.85 -5.56
CA ASN A 102 7.09 6.75 -6.39
C ASN A 102 5.94 7.15 -7.33
N THR A 103 5.39 8.37 -7.22
CA THR A 103 4.29 8.85 -8.07
C THR A 103 4.73 9.99 -8.99
N ASP A 104 4.05 10.13 -10.11
CA ASP A 104 4.14 11.27 -11.02
C ASP A 104 3.30 12.44 -10.47
N GLY A 105 3.93 13.58 -10.28
CA GLY A 105 3.32 14.75 -9.65
C GLY A 105 2.17 15.39 -10.44
N LEU A 106 2.07 15.15 -11.75
CA LEU A 106 1.00 15.69 -12.60
C LEU A 106 -0.24 14.80 -12.57
N THR A 107 -0.05 13.48 -12.71
CA THR A 107 -1.12 12.51 -12.95
C THR A 107 -1.52 11.71 -11.73
N GLY A 108 -0.65 11.63 -10.72
CA GLY A 108 -0.83 10.80 -9.55
C GLY A 108 -0.65 9.29 -9.79
N LEU A 109 -0.36 8.87 -11.03
CA LEU A 109 0.06 7.49 -11.33
C LEU A 109 1.44 7.21 -10.73
N PHE A 110 1.82 5.95 -10.68
CA PHE A 110 3.21 5.60 -10.34
C PHE A 110 4.17 6.12 -11.42
N ASN A 111 5.38 6.51 -11.02
CA ASN A 111 6.41 7.01 -11.93
C ASN A 111 7.30 5.90 -12.49
N GLU A 112 8.20 6.25 -13.41
CA GLU A 112 9.17 5.34 -14.03
C GLU A 112 10.04 4.59 -13.00
N ARG A 113 10.46 5.28 -11.93
CA ARG A 113 11.26 4.66 -10.86
C ARG A 113 10.51 3.50 -10.21
N TYR A 114 9.23 3.69 -9.91
CA TYR A 114 8.42 2.64 -9.30
C TYR A 114 8.09 1.53 -10.29
N PHE A 115 7.91 1.84 -11.57
CA PHE A 115 7.78 0.86 -12.66
C PHE A 115 8.97 -0.10 -12.70
N SER A 116 10.20 0.42 -12.75
CA SER A 116 11.41 -0.38 -12.73
C SER A 116 11.51 -1.27 -11.49
N ARG A 117 11.10 -0.75 -10.32
CA ARG A 117 11.08 -1.51 -9.07
C ARG A 117 10.08 -2.67 -9.12
N VAL A 118 8.87 -2.44 -9.65
CA VAL A 118 7.83 -3.49 -9.77
C VAL A 118 8.28 -4.57 -10.74
N LEU A 119 8.85 -4.21 -11.90
CA LEU A 119 9.40 -5.18 -12.85
C LEU A 119 10.47 -6.07 -12.20
N ASN A 120 11.45 -5.49 -11.52
CA ASN A 120 12.48 -6.23 -10.81
C ASN A 120 11.90 -7.21 -9.77
N ILE A 121 10.83 -6.83 -9.07
CA ILE A 121 10.14 -7.71 -8.11
C ILE A 121 9.46 -8.88 -8.86
N CYS A 122 8.78 -8.60 -9.96
CA CYS A 122 8.11 -9.63 -10.77
C CYS A 122 9.12 -10.64 -11.29
N GLU A 123 10.25 -10.18 -11.83
CA GLU A 123 11.33 -11.04 -12.32
C GLU A 123 11.96 -11.88 -11.20
N ALA A 124 12.37 -11.25 -10.10
CA ALA A 124 13.02 -11.94 -8.98
C ALA A 124 12.13 -13.01 -8.35
N LYS A 125 10.81 -12.77 -8.29
CA LYS A 125 9.83 -13.69 -7.74
C LYS A 125 9.19 -14.60 -8.79
N LYS A 126 9.57 -14.47 -10.06
CA LYS A 126 8.98 -15.19 -11.20
C LYS A 126 7.44 -15.08 -11.23
N LEU A 127 6.93 -13.89 -10.92
CA LEU A 127 5.49 -13.62 -10.95
C LEU A 127 5.06 -13.40 -12.40
N PRO A 128 4.08 -14.12 -12.91
CA PRO A 128 3.57 -13.90 -14.26
C PRO A 128 2.75 -12.59 -14.30
N PHE A 129 3.00 -11.76 -15.30
CA PHE A 129 2.28 -10.52 -15.56
C PHE A 129 2.10 -10.25 -17.04
N VAL A 130 1.19 -9.36 -17.39
CA VAL A 130 1.04 -8.77 -18.71
C VAL A 130 1.41 -7.30 -18.63
N LEU A 131 2.26 -6.86 -19.56
CA LEU A 131 2.67 -5.46 -19.70
C LEU A 131 1.96 -4.85 -20.91
N TYR A 132 1.24 -3.74 -20.67
CA TYR A 132 0.80 -2.84 -21.73
C TYR A 132 1.67 -1.60 -21.68
N TYR A 133 2.27 -1.24 -22.82
CA TYR A 133 3.02 0.00 -22.99
C TYR A 133 2.27 0.87 -23.99
N LEU A 134 2.04 2.12 -23.63
CA LEU A 134 1.16 3.03 -24.36
C LEU A 134 1.88 4.34 -24.61
N ASP A 135 1.66 4.90 -25.79
CA ASP A 135 2.12 6.21 -26.20
C ASP A 135 0.93 6.99 -26.77
N LEU A 136 0.85 8.29 -26.52
CA LEU A 136 -0.27 9.09 -26.99
C LEU A 136 0.03 9.69 -28.38
N ASP A 137 -0.65 9.15 -29.36
CA ASP A 137 -0.57 9.66 -30.73
C ASP A 137 -0.84 11.16 -30.80
N ARG A 138 0.08 11.90 -31.43
CA ARG A 138 -0.06 13.33 -31.70
C ARG A 138 -0.17 14.20 -30.42
N PHE A 139 0.37 13.81 -29.29
CA PHE A 139 0.33 14.61 -28.08
C PHE A 139 1.07 15.96 -28.24
N LYS A 140 2.25 15.96 -28.89
CA LYS A 140 2.99 17.18 -29.16
C LYS A 140 2.19 18.21 -29.96
N PRO A 141 1.53 17.89 -31.10
CA PRO A 141 0.64 18.80 -31.79
C PRO A 141 -0.48 19.41 -30.94
N ILE A 142 -1.00 18.66 -29.96
CA ILE A 142 -2.00 19.17 -29.01
C ILE A 142 -1.39 20.29 -28.16
N ASN A 143 -0.19 20.04 -27.58
CA ASN A 143 0.53 21.07 -26.84
C ASN A 143 0.85 22.31 -27.68
N ASP A 144 1.32 22.11 -28.91
CA ASP A 144 1.70 23.20 -29.81
C ASP A 144 0.48 24.05 -30.22
N THR A 145 -0.70 23.42 -30.33
CA THR A 145 -1.94 24.11 -30.78
C THR A 145 -2.71 24.73 -29.61
N TYR A 146 -2.83 24.04 -28.49
CA TYR A 146 -3.75 24.42 -27.41
C TYR A 146 -3.01 24.79 -26.10
N GLY A 147 -1.67 24.66 -26.08
CA GLY A 147 -0.83 24.98 -24.95
C GLY A 147 -0.71 23.83 -23.94
N HIS A 148 0.37 23.88 -23.18
CA HIS A 148 0.71 22.83 -22.18
C HIS A 148 -0.37 22.59 -21.11
N ALA A 149 -1.15 23.61 -20.74
CA ALA A 149 -2.23 23.47 -19.77
C ALA A 149 -3.34 22.51 -20.25
N ILE A 150 -3.62 22.50 -21.56
CA ILE A 150 -4.59 21.56 -22.16
C ILE A 150 -3.96 20.17 -22.26
N GLY A 151 -2.69 20.06 -22.62
CA GLY A 151 -1.95 18.79 -22.60
C GLY A 151 -1.91 18.15 -21.21
N ASP A 152 -1.62 18.94 -20.18
CA ASP A 152 -1.63 18.48 -18.78
C ASP A 152 -3.01 17.96 -18.35
N ARG A 153 -4.07 18.65 -18.76
CA ARG A 153 -5.44 18.21 -18.51
C ARG A 153 -5.74 16.89 -19.22
N LEU A 154 -5.32 16.74 -20.47
CA LEU A 154 -5.47 15.50 -21.23
C LEU A 154 -4.75 14.34 -20.55
N LEU A 155 -3.50 14.53 -20.10
CA LEU A 155 -2.74 13.52 -19.36
C LEU A 155 -3.45 13.08 -18.09
N LYS A 156 -4.04 14.01 -17.33
CA LYS A 156 -4.84 13.69 -16.12
C LYS A 156 -6.09 12.87 -16.45
N GLU A 157 -6.82 13.23 -17.51
CA GLU A 157 -8.02 12.51 -17.94
C GLU A 157 -7.69 11.08 -18.41
N ILE A 158 -6.62 10.91 -19.18
CA ILE A 158 -6.13 9.59 -19.60
C ILE A 158 -5.74 8.77 -18.39
N SER A 159 -5.01 9.34 -17.44
CA SER A 159 -4.61 8.67 -16.21
C SER A 159 -5.83 8.17 -15.41
N ALA A 160 -6.84 9.01 -15.26
CA ALA A 160 -8.09 8.63 -14.61
C ALA A 160 -8.84 7.52 -15.37
N ARG A 161 -8.79 7.53 -16.71
CA ARG A 161 -9.35 6.46 -17.55
C ARG A 161 -8.59 5.15 -17.36
N LEU A 162 -7.25 5.17 -17.38
CA LEU A 162 -6.41 3.99 -17.17
C LEU A 162 -6.70 3.34 -15.81
N LEU A 163 -6.81 4.13 -14.73
CA LEU A 163 -7.15 3.62 -13.40
C LEU A 163 -8.52 2.93 -13.36
N ARG A 164 -9.50 3.36 -14.16
CA ARG A 164 -10.81 2.68 -14.28
C ARG A 164 -10.74 1.37 -15.07
N CYS A 165 -9.69 1.18 -15.88
CA CYS A 165 -9.51 -0.03 -16.67
C CYS A 165 -8.87 -1.17 -15.89
N ILE A 166 -8.14 -0.89 -14.80
CA ILE A 166 -7.36 -1.86 -14.03
C ILE A 166 -8.03 -2.21 -12.70
N ARG A 167 -7.62 -3.31 -12.08
CA ARG A 167 -8.05 -3.75 -10.75
C ARG A 167 -7.16 -3.14 -9.66
N SER A 168 -7.58 -3.17 -8.41
CA SER A 168 -6.82 -2.64 -7.27
C SER A 168 -5.46 -3.31 -7.04
N ARG A 169 -5.24 -4.49 -7.59
CA ARG A 169 -3.97 -5.24 -7.52
C ARG A 169 -3.03 -4.98 -8.70
N ASP A 170 -3.50 -4.28 -9.73
CA ASP A 170 -2.75 -3.94 -10.93
C ASP A 170 -2.10 -2.56 -10.75
N TYR A 171 -1.13 -2.26 -11.59
CA TYR A 171 -0.37 -1.02 -11.51
C TYR A 171 -0.49 -0.21 -12.79
N ALA A 172 -0.68 1.11 -12.65
CA ALA A 172 -0.61 2.07 -13.75
C ALA A 172 0.52 3.07 -13.50
N PHE A 173 1.29 3.33 -14.55
CA PHE A 173 2.48 4.17 -14.49
C PHE A 173 2.44 5.23 -15.59
N ARG A 174 3.01 6.39 -15.29
CA ARG A 174 3.49 7.33 -16.30
C ARG A 174 5.00 7.26 -16.34
N ILE A 175 5.53 6.88 -17.51
CA ILE A 175 6.97 6.65 -17.70
C ILE A 175 7.67 7.97 -18.01
N GLY A 176 7.04 8.83 -18.81
CA GLY A 176 7.53 10.17 -19.10
C GLY A 176 6.71 10.80 -20.21
N GLY A 177 6.69 12.13 -20.32
CA GLY A 177 5.97 12.81 -21.41
C GLY A 177 4.53 12.31 -21.60
N ASP A 178 4.31 11.63 -22.70
CA ASP A 178 3.07 11.02 -23.17
C ASP A 178 3.04 9.48 -23.09
N GLU A 179 4.06 8.88 -22.44
CA GLU A 179 4.21 7.44 -22.31
C GLU A 179 3.63 6.91 -21.01
N PHE A 180 2.84 5.83 -21.09
CA PHE A 180 2.21 5.14 -19.96
C PHE A 180 2.51 3.64 -20.01
N ALA A 181 2.42 2.98 -18.85
CA ALA A 181 2.49 1.53 -18.78
C ALA A 181 1.48 0.98 -17.77
N LEU A 182 1.01 -0.25 -18.01
CA LEU A 182 0.20 -0.99 -17.06
C LEU A 182 0.86 -2.35 -16.83
N ILE A 183 1.01 -2.73 -15.56
CA ILE A 183 1.37 -4.09 -15.16
C ILE A 183 0.15 -4.72 -14.53
N VAL A 184 -0.39 -5.75 -15.18
CA VAL A 184 -1.58 -6.45 -14.72
C VAL A 184 -1.29 -7.92 -14.46
N SER A 185 -2.02 -8.52 -13.55
CA SER A 185 -1.88 -9.94 -13.23
C SER A 185 -2.16 -10.82 -14.45
N ALA A 186 -1.34 -11.85 -14.67
CA ALA A 186 -1.49 -12.78 -15.81
C ALA A 186 -2.62 -13.79 -15.65
N ASP A 187 -3.44 -13.71 -14.59
CA ASP A 187 -4.61 -14.56 -14.36
C ASP A 187 -5.82 -14.24 -15.27
N MET A 188 -5.59 -13.44 -16.30
CA MET A 188 -6.57 -13.12 -17.35
C MET A 188 -6.39 -14.06 -18.54
N ASP A 189 -7.51 -14.55 -19.08
CA ASP A 189 -7.52 -15.24 -20.36
C ASP A 189 -7.27 -14.26 -21.54
N GLU A 190 -7.12 -14.82 -22.75
CA GLU A 190 -6.81 -14.02 -23.94
C GLU A 190 -7.93 -13.04 -24.31
N GLU A 191 -9.19 -13.45 -24.11
CA GLU A 191 -10.35 -12.60 -24.38
C GLU A 191 -10.40 -11.40 -23.40
N GLN A 192 -10.11 -11.62 -22.12
CA GLN A 192 -10.05 -10.56 -21.12
C GLN A 192 -8.91 -9.57 -21.42
N ARG A 193 -7.77 -10.07 -21.89
CA ARG A 193 -6.64 -9.23 -22.31
C ARG A 193 -6.98 -8.37 -23.53
N SER A 194 -7.63 -8.96 -24.53
CA SER A 194 -8.08 -8.24 -25.73
C SER A 194 -9.11 -7.16 -25.38
N ARG A 195 -10.13 -7.49 -24.59
CA ARG A 195 -11.12 -6.51 -24.10
C ARG A 195 -10.50 -5.40 -23.30
N MET A 196 -9.45 -5.70 -22.53
CA MET A 196 -8.73 -4.65 -21.78
C MET A 196 -7.98 -3.72 -22.74
N ALA A 197 -7.29 -4.26 -23.75
CA ALA A 197 -6.60 -3.47 -24.75
C ALA A 197 -7.58 -2.53 -25.50
N GLU A 198 -8.76 -3.04 -25.90
CA GLU A 198 -9.81 -2.23 -26.55
C GLU A 198 -10.36 -1.11 -25.64
N ARG A 199 -10.44 -1.33 -24.32
CA ARG A 199 -10.89 -0.31 -23.36
C ARG A 199 -9.86 0.80 -23.13
N ILE A 200 -8.59 0.48 -23.32
CA ILE A 200 -7.47 1.41 -23.16
C ILE A 200 -7.36 2.33 -24.38
N GLN A 201 -7.61 1.83 -25.59
CA GLN A 201 -7.67 2.62 -26.83
C GLN A 201 -8.87 3.59 -26.84
#